data_6416fcb349776dbeb7a84ab2374a9602
#
_entry.id   6416fcb349776dbeb7a84ab2374a9602
#
_cell.length_a   1.000
_cell.length_b   1.000
_cell.length_c   1.000
_cell.angle_alpha   90.00
_cell.angle_beta   90.00
_cell.angle_gamma   90.00
#
_symmetry.space_group_name_H-M   'P 1'
#
loop_
_entity.id
_entity.type
_entity.pdbx_description
1 polymer ?
#
loop_
_entity_poly.entity_id
_entity_poly.type
_entity_poly.pdbx_seq_one_letter_code
_entity_poly.pdbx_strand_id
1 'polypeptide(L)'
;MNLFTSRLTGKMMSTDAFEKTVAEMQARVRRWRQIEKSPELAEYLELKKLIDSSDFQETKHALATRKYKDTEEGRKMHTLERLSSTVRMKGYQLAVDSETFQAFLKFQQSEDFKKIHSMKERLKSSELRMFNMIYRSAFYTNYTKVLNSPELKQLNELKEEVATEDFQQRNALWADSKRWQHSDEYQKEQRYLELANSDDIKFFFKQREERIDWAELFRPAFDDDMSSSKNWKPGFGYANPAAKDGHSRTTELQAFNAGKNTFFADGRMDLEIHEESKKAVAWDEKKGFIEHVFDYTADVMNTKEAFSQESGMFVAKVRSQGTGHHFFGLTTGKPGSPMIALYHYNGKVHQLGLVNGAKTQMTDLTGMLRSMYYVYTFRWTKNELTWFVNDMEVLRLPNRLPKEPMFFVAESWLPGNEKGGEGKLKIQWARVYRGVEDSALAQRNAAEKAEAEAKAAPKAETKAAPKAKAEKK
;
A
#
# COMPACT_ATOMS: atom_id res chain seq x y z
N MET A 1 28.91 -17.02 -24.56
CA MET A 1 28.33 -15.66 -24.77
C MET A 1 29.40 -14.59 -24.55
N ASN A 2 29.49 -13.59 -25.43
CA ASN A 2 30.51 -12.53 -25.31
C ASN A 2 29.90 -11.30 -24.58
N LEU A 3 30.29 -11.10 -23.34
CA LEU A 3 29.75 -10.02 -22.49
C LEU A 3 30.30 -8.63 -22.86
N PHE A 4 31.52 -8.57 -23.39
CA PHE A 4 32.08 -7.30 -23.88
C PHE A 4 31.21 -6.73 -25.03
N THR A 5 30.88 -7.55 -26.02
CA THR A 5 29.97 -7.16 -27.09
C THR A 5 28.57 -6.80 -26.59
N SER A 6 28.03 -7.58 -25.63
CA SER A 6 26.72 -7.30 -25.01
C SER A 6 26.68 -5.94 -24.30
N ARG A 7 27.79 -5.58 -23.63
CA ARG A 7 27.93 -4.27 -22.98
C ARG A 7 28.01 -3.13 -24.00
N LEU A 8 28.81 -3.28 -25.08
CA LEU A 8 28.92 -2.28 -26.12
C LEU A 8 27.60 -2.03 -26.88
N THR A 9 26.80 -3.07 -27.05
CA THR A 9 25.50 -2.99 -27.74
C THR A 9 24.35 -2.59 -26.79
N GLY A 10 24.63 -2.29 -25.52
CA GLY A 10 23.62 -1.92 -24.52
C GLY A 10 22.71 -3.07 -24.04
N LYS A 11 23.00 -4.31 -24.44
CA LYS A 11 22.25 -5.50 -23.98
C LYS A 11 22.54 -5.86 -22.53
N MET A 12 23.68 -5.44 -22.00
CA MET A 12 24.07 -5.65 -20.61
C MET A 12 24.43 -4.32 -19.96
N MET A 13 23.84 -4.02 -18.83
CA MET A 13 24.19 -2.86 -18.00
C MET A 13 25.61 -2.98 -17.43
N SER A 14 26.25 -1.84 -17.13
CA SER A 14 27.40 -1.85 -16.24
C SER A 14 26.97 -2.22 -14.82
N THR A 15 27.89 -2.73 -14.01
CA THR A 15 27.61 -3.10 -12.61
C THR A 15 27.07 -1.89 -11.82
N ASP A 16 27.69 -0.72 -12.00
CA ASP A 16 27.25 0.51 -11.31
C ASP A 16 25.86 0.96 -11.77
N ALA A 17 25.53 0.85 -13.06
CA ALA A 17 24.20 1.16 -13.57
C ALA A 17 23.13 0.19 -13.02
N PHE A 18 23.47 -1.10 -12.95
CA PHE A 18 22.62 -2.12 -12.35
C PHE A 18 22.35 -1.83 -10.86
N GLU A 19 23.41 -1.59 -10.08
CA GLU A 19 23.28 -1.27 -8.66
C GLU A 19 22.48 0.02 -8.42
N LYS A 20 22.66 1.03 -9.26
CA LYS A 20 21.86 2.26 -9.22
C LYS A 20 20.37 1.97 -9.47
N THR A 21 20.07 1.19 -10.50
CA THR A 21 18.68 0.78 -10.81
C THR A 21 18.05 0.03 -9.64
N VAL A 22 18.77 -0.90 -9.02
CA VAL A 22 18.29 -1.63 -7.83
C VAL A 22 18.06 -0.68 -6.65
N ALA A 23 18.98 0.27 -6.41
CA ALA A 23 18.83 1.26 -5.34
C ALA A 23 17.61 2.18 -5.55
N GLU A 24 17.36 2.61 -6.79
CA GLU A 24 16.19 3.40 -7.16
C GLU A 24 14.90 2.60 -6.94
N MET A 25 14.87 1.34 -7.35
CA MET A 25 13.73 0.45 -7.06
C MET A 25 13.48 0.29 -5.57
N GLN A 26 14.53 0.06 -4.78
CA GLN A 26 14.43 -0.04 -3.32
C GLN A 26 13.92 1.25 -2.68
N ALA A 27 14.34 2.41 -3.18
CA ALA A 27 13.86 3.71 -2.71
C ALA A 27 12.35 3.88 -3.01
N ARG A 28 11.91 3.48 -4.22
CA ARG A 28 10.48 3.47 -4.60
C ARG A 28 9.65 2.58 -3.68
N VAL A 29 10.12 1.37 -3.38
CA VAL A 29 9.42 0.44 -2.47
C VAL A 29 9.36 0.98 -1.03
N ARG A 30 10.47 1.58 -0.54
CA ARG A 30 10.47 2.22 0.79
C ARG A 30 9.45 3.35 0.87
N ARG A 31 9.43 4.25 -0.14
CA ARG A 31 8.44 5.34 -0.22
C ARG A 31 7.02 4.79 -0.25
N TRP A 32 6.74 3.78 -1.06
CA TRP A 32 5.42 3.15 -1.14
C TRP A 32 4.95 2.61 0.21
N ARG A 33 5.84 1.91 0.94
CA ARG A 33 5.53 1.39 2.29
C ARG A 33 5.35 2.47 3.35
N GLN A 34 6.03 3.59 3.21
CA GLN A 34 5.83 4.76 4.10
C GLN A 34 4.44 5.33 3.88
N ILE A 35 4.05 5.52 2.62
CA ILE A 35 2.73 6.03 2.28
C ILE A 35 1.63 5.05 2.71
N GLU A 36 1.82 3.74 2.52
CA GLU A 36 0.85 2.70 2.95
C GLU A 36 0.48 2.82 4.43
N LYS A 37 1.39 3.29 5.25
CA LYS A 37 1.21 3.48 6.70
C LYS A 37 0.94 4.93 7.10
N SER A 38 0.80 5.82 6.13
CA SER A 38 0.63 7.24 6.42
C SER A 38 -0.80 7.55 6.85
N PRO A 39 -0.98 8.53 7.76
CA PRO A 39 -2.29 9.02 8.13
C PRO A 39 -3.03 9.65 6.95
N GLU A 40 -2.31 10.26 6.01
CA GLU A 40 -2.88 10.88 4.81
C GLU A 40 -3.57 9.88 3.89
N LEU A 41 -3.00 8.67 3.72
CA LEU A 41 -3.65 7.61 2.95
C LEU A 41 -4.89 7.08 3.67
N ALA A 42 -4.83 6.92 4.98
CA ALA A 42 -5.98 6.50 5.78
C ALA A 42 -7.12 7.53 5.66
N GLU A 43 -6.81 8.82 5.86
CA GLU A 43 -7.76 9.92 5.69
C GLU A 43 -8.38 9.95 4.28
N TYR A 44 -7.54 9.80 3.24
CA TYR A 44 -8.01 9.72 1.86
C TYR A 44 -9.01 8.60 1.63
N LEU A 45 -8.73 7.40 2.15
CA LEU A 45 -9.62 6.25 1.98
C LEU A 45 -10.95 6.41 2.73
N GLU A 46 -10.93 7.01 3.93
CA GLU A 46 -12.13 7.34 4.69
C GLU A 46 -12.98 8.41 3.98
N LEU A 47 -12.34 9.50 3.56
CA LEU A 47 -13.02 10.54 2.81
C LEU A 47 -13.59 10.02 1.48
N LYS A 48 -12.85 9.19 0.77
CA LYS A 48 -13.34 8.55 -0.45
C LYS A 48 -14.61 7.73 -0.20
N LYS A 49 -14.60 6.88 0.84
CA LYS A 49 -15.77 6.08 1.22
C LYS A 49 -16.98 6.96 1.57
N LEU A 50 -16.72 8.07 2.29
CA LEU A 50 -17.78 9.02 2.66
C LEU A 50 -18.35 9.69 1.41
N ILE A 51 -17.51 10.24 0.53
CA ILE A 51 -17.92 10.98 -0.67
C ILE A 51 -18.64 10.06 -1.67
N ASP A 52 -18.21 8.80 -1.79
CA ASP A 52 -18.85 7.82 -2.67
C ASP A 52 -20.18 7.28 -2.08
N SER A 53 -20.57 7.67 -0.84
CA SER A 53 -21.84 7.25 -0.24
C SER A 53 -23.05 7.97 -0.86
N SER A 54 -24.19 7.27 -0.93
CA SER A 54 -25.47 7.85 -1.40
C SER A 54 -25.87 9.06 -0.59
N ASP A 55 -25.74 8.98 0.73
CA ASP A 55 -26.16 10.04 1.66
C ASP A 55 -25.37 11.33 1.42
N PHE A 56 -24.05 11.22 1.19
CA PHE A 56 -23.22 12.37 0.87
C PHE A 56 -23.62 13.00 -0.47
N GLN A 57 -23.84 12.19 -1.50
CA GLN A 57 -24.22 12.66 -2.83
C GLN A 57 -25.63 13.30 -2.82
N GLU A 58 -26.56 12.73 -2.06
CA GLU A 58 -27.90 13.31 -1.88
C GLU A 58 -27.85 14.65 -1.13
N THR A 59 -27.06 14.73 -0.06
CA THR A 59 -26.85 15.96 0.71
C THR A 59 -26.21 17.03 -0.17
N LYS A 60 -25.14 16.69 -0.90
CA LYS A 60 -24.49 17.58 -1.87
C LYS A 60 -25.47 18.08 -2.90
N HIS A 61 -26.23 17.18 -3.52
CA HIS A 61 -27.23 17.54 -4.52
C HIS A 61 -28.29 18.46 -3.94
N ALA A 62 -28.81 18.15 -2.75
CA ALA A 62 -29.80 18.98 -2.08
C ALA A 62 -29.27 20.39 -1.78
N LEU A 63 -28.09 20.49 -1.14
CA LEU A 63 -27.47 21.78 -0.80
C LEU A 63 -27.09 22.60 -2.03
N ALA A 64 -26.63 21.97 -3.11
CA ALA A 64 -26.19 22.65 -4.30
C ALA A 64 -27.35 23.12 -5.21
N THR A 65 -28.43 22.34 -5.31
CA THR A 65 -29.44 22.56 -6.38
C THR A 65 -30.80 23.01 -5.86
N ARG A 66 -31.24 22.64 -4.64
CA ARG A 66 -32.57 22.93 -4.13
C ARG A 66 -32.76 24.43 -3.96
N LYS A 67 -33.78 24.96 -4.55
CA LYS A 67 -34.09 26.40 -4.40
C LYS A 67 -34.75 26.67 -3.05
N TYR A 68 -34.42 27.80 -2.43
CA TYR A 68 -34.97 28.21 -1.13
C TYR A 68 -36.51 28.12 -1.07
N LYS A 69 -37.20 28.62 -2.10
CA LYS A 69 -38.68 28.58 -2.20
C LYS A 69 -39.28 27.17 -2.18
N ASP A 70 -38.46 26.14 -2.52
CA ASP A 70 -38.89 24.74 -2.59
C ASP A 70 -38.60 24.00 -1.27
N THR A 71 -37.93 24.65 -0.32
CA THR A 71 -37.73 24.14 1.04
C THR A 71 -38.95 24.35 1.93
N GLU A 72 -39.03 23.65 3.03
CA GLU A 72 -40.08 23.82 4.03
C GLU A 72 -40.00 25.22 4.65
N GLU A 73 -38.79 25.64 5.03
CA GLU A 73 -38.51 26.97 5.59
C GLU A 73 -38.94 28.09 4.63
N GLY A 74 -38.51 27.98 3.37
CA GLY A 74 -38.89 28.98 2.36
C GLY A 74 -40.40 29.09 2.13
N ARG A 75 -41.13 27.95 2.12
CA ARG A 75 -42.58 27.93 1.99
C ARG A 75 -43.27 28.53 3.20
N LYS A 76 -42.80 28.21 4.43
CA LYS A 76 -43.34 28.77 5.67
C LYS A 76 -43.10 30.28 5.76
N MET A 77 -41.87 30.73 5.44
CA MET A 77 -41.56 32.16 5.39
C MET A 77 -42.42 32.91 4.37
N HIS A 78 -42.55 32.37 3.17
CA HIS A 78 -43.45 32.98 2.15
C HIS A 78 -44.92 33.00 2.59
N THR A 79 -45.39 31.95 3.27
CA THR A 79 -46.78 31.90 3.79
C THR A 79 -46.96 32.90 4.90
N LEU A 80 -46.01 33.05 5.83
CA LEU A 80 -46.01 34.04 6.89
C LEU A 80 -46.05 35.45 6.32
N GLU A 81 -45.22 35.78 5.32
CA GLU A 81 -45.19 37.06 4.64
C GLU A 81 -46.53 37.34 3.92
N ARG A 82 -47.02 36.36 3.16
CA ARG A 82 -48.31 36.48 2.45
C ARG A 82 -49.47 36.74 3.41
N LEU A 83 -49.59 35.99 4.50
CA LEU A 83 -50.68 36.17 5.48
C LEU A 83 -50.54 37.52 6.19
N SER A 84 -49.35 37.87 6.66
CA SER A 84 -49.09 39.14 7.37
C SER A 84 -49.30 40.37 6.48
N SER A 85 -49.07 40.27 5.19
CA SER A 85 -49.17 41.37 4.23
C SER A 85 -50.62 41.66 3.78
N THR A 86 -51.58 40.77 4.05
CA THR A 86 -52.98 40.99 3.66
C THR A 86 -53.59 42.22 4.32
N VAL A 87 -54.43 42.93 3.59
CA VAL A 87 -55.12 44.13 4.12
C VAL A 87 -55.89 43.81 5.41
N ARG A 88 -56.53 42.63 5.49
CA ARG A 88 -57.23 42.17 6.69
C ARG A 88 -56.35 42.01 7.91
N MET A 89 -55.20 41.35 7.75
CA MET A 89 -54.22 41.14 8.84
C MET A 89 -53.53 42.43 9.27
N LYS A 90 -53.18 43.28 8.31
CA LYS A 90 -52.64 44.61 8.62
C LYS A 90 -53.67 45.45 9.39
N GLY A 91 -54.91 45.42 8.95
CA GLY A 91 -56.01 46.13 9.68
C GLY A 91 -56.25 45.56 11.08
N TYR A 92 -56.12 44.21 11.24
CA TYR A 92 -56.20 43.57 12.55
C TYR A 92 -55.08 43.99 13.47
N GLN A 93 -53.84 43.96 12.94
CA GLN A 93 -52.62 44.34 13.71
C GLN A 93 -52.74 45.82 14.15
N LEU A 94 -53.10 46.70 13.25
CA LEU A 94 -53.34 48.11 13.58
C LEU A 94 -54.38 48.27 14.69
N ALA A 95 -55.43 47.42 14.73
CA ALA A 95 -56.46 47.43 15.80
C ALA A 95 -55.81 46.95 17.12
N VAL A 96 -54.99 45.89 17.10
CA VAL A 96 -54.31 45.36 18.30
C VAL A 96 -53.36 46.39 18.86
N ASP A 97 -52.64 47.10 18.00
CA ASP A 97 -51.61 48.07 18.41
C ASP A 97 -52.12 49.43 18.76
N SER A 98 -53.42 49.69 18.48
CA SER A 98 -54.11 50.97 18.78
C SER A 98 -54.50 51.08 20.24
N GLU A 99 -53.89 52.01 20.98
CA GLU A 99 -54.30 52.30 22.38
C GLU A 99 -55.77 52.64 22.51
N THR A 100 -56.30 53.46 21.59
CA THR A 100 -57.71 53.84 21.56
C THR A 100 -58.66 52.64 21.37
N PHE A 101 -58.27 51.71 20.51
CA PHE A 101 -58.96 50.48 20.26
C PHE A 101 -58.93 49.50 21.45
N GLN A 102 -57.78 49.40 22.08
CA GLN A 102 -57.60 48.60 23.30
C GLN A 102 -58.41 49.17 24.45
N ALA A 103 -58.51 50.50 24.60
CA ALA A 103 -59.38 51.15 25.57
C ALA A 103 -60.88 50.89 25.27
N PHE A 104 -61.23 50.88 23.98
CA PHE A 104 -62.59 50.50 23.54
C PHE A 104 -62.93 49.05 23.92
N LEU A 105 -62.05 48.08 23.69
CA LEU A 105 -62.30 46.69 24.05
C LEU A 105 -62.39 46.48 25.57
N LYS A 106 -61.53 47.16 26.35
CA LYS A 106 -61.62 47.16 27.82
C LYS A 106 -62.94 47.74 28.33
N PHE A 107 -63.32 48.84 27.72
CA PHE A 107 -64.58 49.46 28.06
C PHE A 107 -65.79 48.54 27.73
N GLN A 108 -65.81 47.89 26.57
CA GLN A 108 -66.79 46.90 26.15
C GLN A 108 -66.99 45.74 27.15
N GLN A 109 -65.93 45.37 27.85
CA GLN A 109 -65.95 44.30 28.86
C GLN A 109 -66.27 44.79 30.28
N SER A 110 -66.29 46.10 30.52
CA SER A 110 -66.46 46.68 31.83
C SER A 110 -67.90 46.57 32.36
N GLU A 111 -68.06 46.60 33.70
CA GLU A 111 -69.35 46.64 34.35
C GLU A 111 -70.14 47.95 34.05
N ASP A 112 -69.38 49.02 33.83
CA ASP A 112 -69.97 50.30 33.48
C ASP A 112 -70.63 50.25 32.10
N PHE A 113 -70.03 49.58 31.12
CA PHE A 113 -70.61 49.32 29.81
C PHE A 113 -71.91 48.49 29.95
N LYS A 114 -71.94 47.47 30.77
CA LYS A 114 -73.09 46.63 31.01
C LYS A 114 -74.24 47.45 31.61
N LYS A 115 -73.96 48.31 32.59
CA LYS A 115 -74.88 49.20 33.21
C LYS A 115 -75.48 50.21 32.22
N ILE A 116 -74.65 50.94 31.51
CA ILE A 116 -75.03 51.97 30.56
C ILE A 116 -75.80 51.36 29.37
N HIS A 117 -75.44 50.15 28.93
CA HIS A 117 -76.08 49.47 27.81
C HIS A 117 -77.53 49.08 28.10
N SER A 118 -77.92 48.92 29.36
CA SER A 118 -79.26 48.56 29.79
C SER A 118 -80.20 49.76 30.01
N MET A 119 -79.73 51.03 29.99
CA MET A 119 -80.45 52.24 30.26
C MET A 119 -80.93 52.99 29.00
N LYS A 120 -82.10 53.63 29.03
CA LYS A 120 -82.56 54.51 27.94
C LYS A 120 -81.74 55.77 27.70
N GLU A 121 -80.78 56.10 28.61
CA GLU A 121 -79.89 57.26 28.52
C GLU A 121 -78.64 57.02 27.68
N ARG A 122 -78.54 55.90 27.14
CA ARG A 122 -77.48 55.35 26.30
C ARG A 122 -76.96 56.30 25.20
N LEU A 123 -77.81 57.17 24.69
CA LEU A 123 -77.48 58.05 23.54
C LEU A 123 -76.91 59.41 23.92
N LYS A 124 -76.78 59.71 25.22
CA LYS A 124 -76.35 61.03 25.68
C LYS A 124 -74.91 61.07 26.15
N SER A 125 -74.29 59.89 26.40
CA SER A 125 -72.91 59.78 26.85
C SER A 125 -71.94 59.99 25.69
N SER A 126 -70.87 60.79 25.90
CA SER A 126 -69.75 60.98 24.92
C SER A 126 -69.00 59.66 24.66
N GLU A 127 -68.87 58.83 25.67
CA GLU A 127 -68.21 57.54 25.61
C GLU A 127 -69.05 56.56 24.75
N LEU A 128 -70.38 56.56 24.86
CA LEU A 128 -71.24 55.75 24.01
C LEU A 128 -71.30 56.24 22.56
N ARG A 129 -71.07 57.51 22.29
CA ARG A 129 -70.99 58.00 20.90
C ARG A 129 -69.66 57.49 20.27
N MET A 130 -68.56 57.58 20.98
CA MET A 130 -67.28 57.06 20.51
C MET A 130 -67.32 55.54 20.38
N PHE A 131 -67.95 54.85 21.37
CA PHE A 131 -68.16 53.42 21.29
C PHE A 131 -68.93 53.01 20.03
N ASN A 132 -70.09 53.65 19.78
CA ASN A 132 -70.93 53.35 18.62
C ASN A 132 -70.23 53.67 17.29
N MET A 133 -69.44 54.71 17.25
CA MET A 133 -68.64 55.04 16.07
C MET A 133 -67.61 53.93 15.77
N ILE A 134 -66.87 53.48 16.79
CA ILE A 134 -65.89 52.38 16.61
C ILE A 134 -66.62 51.07 16.33
N TYR A 135 -67.70 50.74 17.09
CA TYR A 135 -68.40 49.47 16.92
C TYR A 135 -69.03 49.30 15.53
N ARG A 136 -69.48 50.39 14.88
CA ARG A 136 -70.05 50.38 13.53
C ARG A 136 -69.01 50.57 12.44
N SER A 137 -67.74 50.75 12.81
CA SER A 137 -66.67 50.96 11.84
C SER A 137 -66.33 49.68 11.07
N ALA A 138 -65.93 49.86 9.85
CA ALA A 138 -65.25 48.76 9.08
C ALA A 138 -64.07 48.16 9.81
N PHE A 139 -63.43 48.96 10.66
CA PHE A 139 -62.22 48.57 11.44
C PHE A 139 -62.63 47.54 12.52
N TYR A 140 -63.70 47.76 13.31
CA TYR A 140 -64.17 46.78 14.28
C TYR A 140 -64.69 45.50 13.60
N THR A 141 -65.42 45.67 12.50
CA THR A 141 -65.97 44.54 11.71
C THR A 141 -64.82 43.70 11.17
N ASN A 142 -63.67 44.29 10.71
CA ASN A 142 -62.52 43.56 10.30
C ASN A 142 -61.84 42.85 11.47
N TYR A 143 -61.66 43.54 12.62
CA TYR A 143 -61.07 42.96 13.82
C TYR A 143 -61.80 41.69 14.28
N THR A 144 -63.17 41.76 14.42
CA THR A 144 -63.93 40.60 14.86
C THR A 144 -63.98 39.46 13.87
N LYS A 145 -63.96 39.75 12.58
CA LYS A 145 -63.84 38.72 11.53
C LYS A 145 -62.47 38.03 11.54
N VAL A 146 -61.41 38.77 11.79
CA VAL A 146 -60.06 38.21 11.79
C VAL A 146 -59.77 37.50 13.11
N LEU A 147 -60.26 38.01 14.25
CA LEU A 147 -59.99 37.45 15.59
C LEU A 147 -60.25 35.94 15.69
N ASN A 148 -61.29 35.45 15.02
CA ASN A 148 -61.68 34.03 15.03
C ASN A 148 -61.42 33.33 13.69
N SER A 149 -60.59 33.94 12.85
CA SER A 149 -60.28 33.36 11.53
C SER A 149 -59.25 32.28 11.62
N PRO A 150 -59.37 31.25 10.79
CA PRO A 150 -58.34 30.23 10.68
C PRO A 150 -56.97 30.80 10.20
N GLU A 151 -57.01 31.88 9.41
CA GLU A 151 -55.82 32.57 8.92
C GLU A 151 -55.02 33.22 10.05
N LEU A 152 -55.68 33.80 11.08
CA LEU A 152 -55.01 34.36 12.25
C LEU A 152 -54.36 33.25 13.09
N LYS A 153 -55.11 32.16 13.28
CA LYS A 153 -54.57 31.01 14.00
C LYS A 153 -53.30 30.48 13.29
N GLN A 154 -53.39 30.27 11.99
CA GLN A 154 -52.24 29.84 11.18
C GLN A 154 -51.08 30.84 11.24
N LEU A 155 -51.35 32.14 11.20
CA LEU A 155 -50.33 33.19 11.30
C LEU A 155 -49.59 33.13 12.65
N ASN A 156 -50.32 32.92 13.75
CA ASN A 156 -49.73 32.84 15.09
C ASN A 156 -48.92 31.57 15.26
N GLU A 157 -49.42 30.43 14.82
CA GLU A 157 -48.71 29.16 14.82
C GLU A 157 -47.39 29.27 14.01
N LEU A 158 -47.43 29.87 12.81
CA LEU A 158 -46.26 30.12 12.00
C LEU A 158 -45.28 31.09 12.67
N LYS A 159 -45.76 32.15 13.34
CA LYS A 159 -44.89 33.09 14.07
C LYS A 159 -44.17 32.41 15.21
N GLU A 160 -44.86 31.57 15.98
CA GLU A 160 -44.25 30.80 17.06
C GLU A 160 -43.19 29.81 16.52
N GLU A 161 -43.50 29.08 15.45
CA GLU A 161 -42.61 28.12 14.83
C GLU A 161 -41.38 28.81 14.25
N VAL A 162 -41.54 29.90 13.50
CA VAL A 162 -40.45 30.66 12.90
C VAL A 162 -39.55 31.33 13.96
N ALA A 163 -40.09 31.62 15.14
CA ALA A 163 -39.29 32.18 16.24
C ALA A 163 -38.41 31.15 16.94
N THR A 164 -38.59 29.85 16.70
CA THR A 164 -37.73 28.81 17.31
C THR A 164 -36.31 28.87 16.77
N GLU A 165 -35.35 28.62 17.63
CA GLU A 165 -33.93 28.62 17.28
C GLU A 165 -33.62 27.59 16.18
N ASP A 166 -34.20 26.40 16.28
CA ASP A 166 -34.06 25.33 15.29
C ASP A 166 -34.54 25.75 13.90
N PHE A 167 -35.73 26.40 13.81
CA PHE A 167 -36.19 26.93 12.52
C PHE A 167 -35.25 28.01 11.97
N GLN A 168 -34.80 28.92 12.81
CA GLN A 168 -33.90 30.00 12.36
C GLN A 168 -32.60 29.49 11.84
N GLN A 169 -31.99 28.46 12.47
CA GLN A 169 -30.79 27.82 12.00
C GLN A 169 -30.99 27.16 10.64
N ARG A 170 -32.06 26.36 10.47
CA ARG A 170 -32.39 25.75 9.18
C ARG A 170 -32.70 26.79 8.11
N ASN A 171 -33.45 27.81 8.45
CA ASN A 171 -33.78 28.89 7.52
C ASN A 171 -32.55 29.67 7.07
N ALA A 172 -31.61 29.96 7.96
CA ALA A 172 -30.32 30.60 7.62
C ALA A 172 -29.51 29.75 6.66
N LEU A 173 -29.46 28.45 6.91
CA LEU A 173 -28.77 27.50 6.00
C LEU A 173 -29.41 27.53 4.60
N TRP A 174 -30.72 27.39 4.50
CA TRP A 174 -31.39 27.35 3.20
C TRP A 174 -31.46 28.68 2.48
N ALA A 175 -31.44 29.79 3.19
CA ALA A 175 -31.37 31.14 2.62
C ALA A 175 -29.98 31.49 2.06
N ASP A 176 -28.93 30.82 2.53
CA ASP A 176 -27.59 31.03 2.03
C ASP A 176 -27.43 30.49 0.60
N SER A 177 -27.16 31.36 -0.34
CA SER A 177 -26.89 30.99 -1.74
C SER A 177 -25.60 30.18 -1.93
N LYS A 178 -24.66 30.27 -0.98
CA LYS A 178 -23.38 29.58 -0.95
C LYS A 178 -23.35 28.44 0.07
N ARG A 179 -24.50 27.98 0.56
CA ARG A 179 -24.63 26.97 1.61
C ARG A 179 -23.82 25.71 1.39
N TRP A 180 -23.68 25.26 0.13
CA TRP A 180 -22.79 24.15 -0.19
C TRP A 180 -21.33 24.47 0.16
N GLN A 181 -20.85 25.65 -0.26
CA GLN A 181 -19.45 26.07 -0.03
C GLN A 181 -19.14 26.33 1.45
N HIS A 182 -20.18 26.64 2.26
CA HIS A 182 -20.07 26.87 3.69
C HIS A 182 -20.33 25.62 4.52
N SER A 183 -20.70 24.48 3.89
CA SER A 183 -20.96 23.23 4.59
C SER A 183 -19.68 22.46 4.94
N ASP A 184 -19.75 21.66 5.99
CA ASP A 184 -18.68 20.74 6.39
C ASP A 184 -18.41 19.69 5.30
N GLU A 185 -19.46 19.28 4.57
CA GLU A 185 -19.36 18.34 3.46
C GLU A 185 -18.49 18.90 2.33
N TYR A 186 -18.61 20.18 2.02
CA TYR A 186 -17.73 20.83 1.05
C TYR A 186 -16.29 20.85 1.50
N GLN A 187 -16.01 21.14 2.77
CA GLN A 187 -14.64 21.10 3.31
C GLN A 187 -14.05 19.70 3.21
N LYS A 188 -14.82 18.66 3.53
CA LYS A 188 -14.42 17.25 3.36
C LYS A 188 -14.13 16.91 1.90
N GLU A 189 -14.97 17.39 0.97
CA GLU A 189 -14.74 17.19 -0.46
C GLU A 189 -13.48 17.90 -0.94
N GLN A 190 -13.23 19.14 -0.51
CA GLN A 190 -12.00 19.86 -0.85
C GLN A 190 -10.76 19.15 -0.31
N ARG A 191 -10.83 18.67 0.93
CA ARG A 191 -9.74 17.90 1.55
C ARG A 191 -9.47 16.59 0.79
N TYR A 192 -10.52 15.88 0.40
CA TYR A 192 -10.38 14.70 -0.45
C TYR A 192 -9.69 15.02 -1.78
N LEU A 193 -10.11 16.10 -2.46
CA LEU A 193 -9.51 16.51 -3.73
C LEU A 193 -8.04 16.93 -3.58
N GLU A 194 -7.69 17.60 -2.48
CA GLU A 194 -6.32 17.93 -2.14
C GLU A 194 -5.48 16.66 -1.99
N LEU A 195 -5.92 15.70 -1.17
CA LEU A 195 -5.24 14.44 -0.98
C LEU A 195 -5.16 13.62 -2.27
N ALA A 196 -6.22 13.54 -3.05
CA ALA A 196 -6.26 12.84 -4.33
C ALA A 196 -5.26 13.43 -5.34
N ASN A 197 -4.96 14.73 -5.23
CA ASN A 197 -4.00 15.41 -6.08
C ASN A 197 -2.56 15.38 -5.55
N SER A 198 -2.34 14.93 -4.33
CA SER A 198 -1.01 14.82 -3.74
C SER A 198 -0.13 13.83 -4.51
N ASP A 199 1.17 14.11 -4.59
CA ASP A 199 2.13 13.24 -5.27
C ASP A 199 2.24 11.86 -4.61
N ASP A 200 2.06 11.78 -3.29
CA ASP A 200 2.17 10.54 -2.56
C ASP A 200 0.98 9.61 -2.81
N ILE A 201 -0.24 10.12 -2.81
CA ILE A 201 -1.43 9.31 -3.11
C ILE A 201 -1.42 8.84 -4.57
N LYS A 202 -1.08 9.73 -5.53
CA LYS A 202 -0.91 9.36 -6.93
C LYS A 202 0.18 8.29 -7.12
N PHE A 203 1.32 8.48 -6.45
CA PHE A 203 2.41 7.52 -6.49
C PHE A 203 1.99 6.17 -5.90
N PHE A 204 1.30 6.15 -4.75
CA PHE A 204 0.84 4.93 -4.10
C PHE A 204 -0.03 4.07 -5.02
N PHE A 205 -1.06 4.66 -5.62
CA PHE A 205 -1.97 3.92 -6.50
C PHE A 205 -1.31 3.48 -7.80
N LYS A 206 -0.47 4.33 -8.42
CA LYS A 206 0.32 3.95 -9.59
C LYS A 206 1.22 2.74 -9.32
N GLN A 207 1.93 2.72 -8.19
CA GLN A 207 2.80 1.59 -7.83
C GLN A 207 2.01 0.31 -7.50
N ARG A 208 0.80 0.45 -6.93
CA ARG A 208 -0.08 -0.69 -6.66
C ARG A 208 -0.50 -1.40 -7.94
N GLU A 209 -0.75 -0.67 -9.02
CA GLU A 209 -1.08 -1.24 -10.32
C GLU A 209 0.12 -1.91 -11.01
N GLU A 210 1.33 -1.34 -10.85
CA GLU A 210 2.58 -1.82 -11.45
C GLU A 210 3.20 -3.02 -10.73
N ARG A 211 2.65 -3.49 -9.60
CA ARG A 211 2.99 -4.66 -8.78
C ARG A 211 3.91 -4.46 -7.58
N ILE A 212 3.36 -4.95 -6.49
CA ILE A 212 3.91 -5.16 -5.13
C ILE A 212 5.01 -6.23 -5.08
N ASP A 213 5.21 -7.02 -6.12
CA ASP A 213 6.20 -8.13 -6.20
C ASP A 213 7.62 -7.70 -5.79
N TRP A 214 7.92 -6.41 -5.94
CA TRP A 214 9.20 -5.83 -5.55
C TRP A 214 9.39 -5.67 -4.05
N ALA A 215 8.29 -5.58 -3.29
CA ALA A 215 8.37 -5.41 -1.84
C ALA A 215 8.99 -6.63 -1.14
N GLU A 216 8.77 -7.83 -1.68
CA GLU A 216 9.39 -9.06 -1.17
C GLU A 216 10.80 -9.26 -1.72
N LEU A 217 11.06 -8.87 -2.99
CA LEU A 217 12.38 -8.90 -3.58
C LEU A 217 13.43 -8.10 -2.79
N PHE A 218 13.02 -7.06 -2.07
CA PHE A 218 13.93 -6.21 -1.32
C PHE A 218 13.97 -6.50 0.19
N ARG A 219 13.36 -7.62 0.63
CA ARG A 219 13.56 -8.19 1.96
C ARG A 219 14.33 -9.50 1.82
N PRO A 220 15.66 -9.45 1.82
CA PRO A 220 16.42 -10.67 1.70
C PRO A 220 16.16 -11.59 2.89
N ALA A 221 16.02 -12.88 2.61
CA ALA A 221 16.04 -13.93 3.63
C ALA A 221 17.44 -14.12 4.22
N PHE A 222 18.45 -13.81 3.43
CA PHE A 222 19.85 -13.76 3.80
C PHE A 222 20.50 -12.53 3.16
N ASP A 223 21.23 -11.74 3.95
CA ASP A 223 21.99 -10.56 3.48
C ASP A 223 23.35 -10.55 4.19
N ASP A 224 24.41 -10.66 3.42
CA ASP A 224 25.78 -10.64 3.90
C ASP A 224 26.60 -9.63 3.09
N ASP A 225 27.06 -8.60 3.77
CA ASP A 225 27.93 -7.56 3.23
C ASP A 225 29.41 -7.88 3.39
N MET A 226 29.74 -9.09 3.81
CA MET A 226 31.12 -9.58 4.06
C MET A 226 31.90 -8.75 5.07
N SER A 227 31.22 -8.09 6.00
CA SER A 227 31.87 -7.31 7.06
C SER A 227 32.51 -8.20 8.15
N SER A 228 32.13 -9.47 8.23
CA SER A 228 32.63 -10.44 9.20
C SER A 228 32.44 -11.87 8.74
N SER A 229 33.17 -12.80 9.36
CA SER A 229 33.07 -14.23 9.09
C SER A 229 31.90 -14.96 9.76
N LYS A 230 31.00 -14.25 10.46
CA LYS A 230 29.97 -14.87 11.30
C LYS A 230 29.07 -15.90 10.59
N ASN A 231 28.82 -15.66 9.30
CA ASN A 231 27.95 -16.50 8.47
C ASN A 231 28.73 -17.60 7.72
N TRP A 232 30.05 -17.60 7.79
CA TRP A 232 30.92 -18.46 7.01
C TRP A 232 31.72 -19.42 7.88
N LYS A 233 31.76 -20.68 7.46
CA LYS A 233 32.55 -21.75 8.10
C LYS A 233 33.46 -22.39 7.09
N PRO A 234 34.69 -22.82 7.49
CA PRO A 234 35.58 -23.56 6.62
C PRO A 234 34.98 -24.89 6.15
N GLY A 235 35.33 -25.29 4.92
CA GLY A 235 34.96 -26.56 4.31
C GLY A 235 33.70 -26.50 3.46
N PHE A 236 33.31 -27.64 2.87
CA PHE A 236 32.13 -27.79 1.99
C PHE A 236 30.81 -27.96 2.71
N GLY A 237 30.80 -27.94 4.02
CA GLY A 237 29.56 -28.17 4.80
C GLY A 237 29.09 -29.62 4.79
N TYR A 238 29.93 -30.59 4.45
CA TYR A 238 29.58 -31.99 4.51
C TYR A 238 29.35 -32.44 5.95
N ALA A 239 28.37 -33.30 6.15
CA ALA A 239 28.08 -33.85 7.46
C ALA A 239 29.16 -34.87 7.92
N ASN A 240 29.90 -35.47 7.00
CA ASN A 240 30.94 -36.41 7.27
C ASN A 240 32.33 -35.79 6.98
N PRO A 241 33.09 -35.38 7.99
CA PRO A 241 34.42 -34.80 7.79
C PRO A 241 35.44 -35.80 7.21
N ALA A 242 35.16 -37.10 7.24
CA ALA A 242 35.99 -38.14 6.61
C ALA A 242 35.62 -38.39 5.14
N ALA A 243 34.69 -37.63 4.56
CA ALA A 243 34.34 -37.75 3.15
C ALA A 243 35.52 -37.28 2.29
N LYS A 244 35.90 -38.07 1.27
CA LYS A 244 37.00 -37.75 0.33
C LYS A 244 36.87 -36.36 -0.31
N ASP A 245 35.60 -35.94 -0.56
CA ASP A 245 35.30 -34.67 -1.19
C ASP A 245 35.46 -33.47 -0.23
N GLY A 246 35.74 -33.68 1.07
CA GLY A 246 36.07 -32.67 2.06
C GLY A 246 37.55 -32.38 2.21
N HIS A 247 38.43 -33.06 1.46
CA HIS A 247 39.87 -32.92 1.52
C HIS A 247 40.45 -32.54 0.16
N SER A 248 41.61 -31.90 0.18
CA SER A 248 42.41 -31.72 -1.05
C SER A 248 42.83 -33.07 -1.63
N ARG A 249 42.96 -33.13 -2.94
CA ARG A 249 43.37 -34.34 -3.64
C ARG A 249 44.89 -34.30 -3.94
N THR A 250 45.54 -35.45 -3.99
CA THR A 250 46.95 -35.53 -4.38
C THR A 250 47.22 -35.06 -5.82
N THR A 251 46.17 -34.92 -6.62
CA THR A 251 46.18 -34.36 -7.98
C THR A 251 46.02 -32.85 -8.03
N GLU A 252 45.91 -32.18 -6.89
CA GLU A 252 45.87 -30.72 -6.75
C GLU A 252 47.18 -30.19 -6.19
N LEU A 253 47.46 -28.88 -6.37
CA LEU A 253 48.69 -28.25 -5.89
C LEU A 253 48.53 -27.65 -4.48
N GLN A 254 47.32 -27.50 -3.96
CA GLN A 254 47.05 -26.84 -2.68
C GLN A 254 46.47 -27.78 -1.62
N ALA A 255 46.78 -27.50 -0.37
CA ALA A 255 46.06 -27.97 0.79
C ALA A 255 44.99 -26.96 1.22
N PHE A 256 43.82 -27.41 1.67
CA PHE A 256 42.88 -26.55 2.36
C PHE A 256 43.40 -26.10 3.73
N ASN A 257 43.26 -24.81 4.05
CA ASN A 257 43.89 -24.16 5.19
C ASN A 257 42.94 -23.80 6.33
N ALA A 258 41.73 -24.42 6.36
CA ALA A 258 40.75 -24.28 7.42
C ALA A 258 40.36 -22.82 7.72
N GLY A 259 40.21 -22.02 6.68
CA GLY A 259 39.79 -20.63 6.75
C GLY A 259 40.91 -19.61 6.96
N LYS A 260 42.18 -20.06 7.05
CA LYS A 260 43.33 -19.15 7.27
C LYS A 260 43.67 -18.30 6.05
N ASN A 261 43.31 -18.75 4.86
CA ASN A 261 43.46 -18.02 3.60
C ASN A 261 42.22 -17.21 3.23
N THR A 262 41.27 -17.05 4.19
CA THR A 262 40.03 -16.28 3.98
C THR A 262 40.03 -15.04 4.86
N PHE A 263 39.97 -13.89 4.23
CA PHE A 263 40.02 -12.58 4.88
C PHE A 263 38.73 -11.80 4.68
N PHE A 264 38.25 -11.20 5.77
CA PHE A 264 37.07 -10.30 5.77
C PHE A 264 37.59 -8.90 6.09
N ALA A 265 37.66 -8.04 5.09
CA ALA A 265 38.13 -6.66 5.23
C ALA A 265 37.48 -5.74 4.18
N ASP A 266 37.29 -4.48 4.50
CA ASP A 266 36.78 -3.46 3.60
C ASP A 266 35.45 -3.85 2.94
N GLY A 267 34.55 -4.52 3.67
CA GLY A 267 33.24 -4.97 3.14
C GLY A 267 33.38 -5.98 1.99
N ARG A 268 34.34 -6.90 2.10
CA ARG A 268 34.48 -8.02 1.17
C ARG A 268 35.13 -9.23 1.84
N MET A 269 34.87 -10.39 1.28
CA MET A 269 35.58 -11.64 1.56
C MET A 269 36.55 -11.93 0.42
N ASP A 270 37.82 -12.12 0.77
CA ASP A 270 38.89 -12.55 -0.15
C ASP A 270 39.29 -13.99 0.22
N LEU A 271 39.12 -14.97 -0.71
CA LEU A 271 39.69 -16.32 -0.60
C LEU A 271 40.95 -16.36 -1.43
N GLU A 272 42.06 -16.55 -0.77
CA GLU A 272 43.39 -16.44 -1.39
C GLU A 272 44.05 -17.81 -1.59
N ILE A 273 44.80 -17.94 -2.68
CA ILE A 273 45.72 -19.01 -2.91
C ILE A 273 47.12 -18.46 -2.62
N HIS A 274 47.82 -19.07 -1.68
CA HIS A 274 49.18 -18.67 -1.28
C HIS A 274 50.21 -19.75 -1.64
N GLU A 275 51.38 -19.33 -2.05
CA GLU A 275 52.57 -20.17 -2.17
C GLU A 275 53.09 -20.42 -0.74
N GLU A 276 52.70 -21.54 -0.17
CA GLU A 276 53.02 -21.95 1.19
C GLU A 276 53.07 -23.46 1.27
N SER A 277 54.24 -24.02 1.64
CA SER A 277 54.37 -25.47 1.81
C SER A 277 53.62 -25.96 3.03
N LYS A 278 52.72 -26.93 2.83
CA LYS A 278 51.88 -27.48 3.88
C LYS A 278 51.75 -29.00 3.79
N LYS A 279 52.05 -29.68 4.89
CA LYS A 279 51.73 -31.10 5.08
C LYS A 279 50.28 -31.24 5.54
N ALA A 280 49.47 -31.99 4.82
CA ALA A 280 48.05 -32.22 5.13
C ALA A 280 47.59 -33.62 4.72
N VAL A 281 46.48 -34.07 5.24
CA VAL A 281 45.78 -35.28 4.78
C VAL A 281 45.13 -35.00 3.45
N ALA A 282 45.43 -35.82 2.45
CA ALA A 282 44.87 -35.70 1.11
C ALA A 282 44.22 -37.02 0.69
N TRP A 283 43.25 -36.92 -0.24
CA TRP A 283 42.68 -38.09 -0.89
C TRP A 283 43.48 -38.47 -2.13
N ASP A 284 43.99 -39.72 -2.15
CA ASP A 284 44.61 -40.33 -3.32
C ASP A 284 43.68 -41.42 -3.88
N GLU A 285 43.43 -41.41 -5.18
CA GLU A 285 42.45 -42.32 -5.82
C GLU A 285 42.86 -43.82 -5.69
N LYS A 286 44.14 -44.10 -5.46
CA LYS A 286 44.67 -45.47 -5.33
C LYS A 286 44.93 -45.88 -3.89
N LYS A 287 45.35 -44.92 -3.05
CA LYS A 287 45.83 -45.18 -1.69
C LYS A 287 44.85 -44.77 -0.58
N GLY A 288 43.80 -44.06 -0.95
CA GLY A 288 42.86 -43.48 0.02
C GLY A 288 43.46 -42.26 0.72
N PHE A 289 43.14 -42.06 2.00
CA PHE A 289 43.69 -40.94 2.79
C PHE A 289 45.18 -41.17 3.09
N ILE A 290 46.02 -40.22 2.64
CA ILE A 290 47.45 -40.21 2.89
C ILE A 290 47.94 -38.84 3.33
N GLU A 291 49.07 -38.80 4.02
CA GLU A 291 49.80 -37.55 4.22
C GLU A 291 50.48 -37.13 2.91
N HIS A 292 50.28 -35.87 2.53
CA HIS A 292 50.87 -35.28 1.33
C HIS A 292 51.41 -33.88 1.65
N VAL A 293 52.48 -33.50 0.98
CA VAL A 293 53.06 -32.16 1.08
C VAL A 293 52.63 -31.39 -0.16
N PHE A 294 51.94 -30.28 0.07
CA PHE A 294 51.46 -29.35 -0.96
C PHE A 294 52.38 -28.13 -1.00
N ASP A 295 52.58 -27.53 -2.18
CA ASP A 295 53.34 -26.30 -2.35
C ASP A 295 52.52 -25.04 -2.17
N TYR A 296 51.19 -25.19 -2.12
CA TYR A 296 50.20 -24.08 -1.98
C TYR A 296 49.19 -24.39 -0.91
N THR A 297 48.59 -23.31 -0.43
CA THR A 297 47.39 -23.38 0.44
C THR A 297 46.24 -22.57 -0.17
N ALA A 298 45.01 -23.01 0.08
CA ALA A 298 43.78 -22.33 -0.33
C ALA A 298 42.64 -22.65 0.64
N ASP A 299 41.51 -22.08 0.44
CA ASP A 299 40.35 -22.32 1.30
C ASP A 299 39.05 -22.65 0.55
N VAL A 300 38.16 -23.30 1.30
CA VAL A 300 36.76 -23.49 0.99
C VAL A 300 35.94 -22.95 2.17
N MET A 301 34.93 -22.16 1.89
CA MET A 301 34.04 -21.58 2.90
C MET A 301 32.57 -21.85 2.54
N ASN A 302 31.69 -22.01 3.55
CA ASN A 302 30.28 -22.27 3.35
C ASN A 302 29.38 -21.55 4.36
N THR A 303 28.10 -21.39 4.02
CA THR A 303 27.10 -20.73 4.85
C THR A 303 26.07 -21.68 5.45
N LYS A 304 26.29 -22.99 5.49
CA LYS A 304 25.32 -24.03 5.90
C LYS A 304 24.67 -23.79 7.25
N GLU A 305 25.47 -23.34 8.25
CA GLU A 305 24.97 -23.07 9.59
C GLU A 305 24.14 -21.79 9.69
N ALA A 306 24.38 -20.82 8.78
CA ALA A 306 23.73 -19.54 8.79
C ALA A 306 22.48 -19.49 7.90
N PHE A 307 22.51 -20.24 6.79
CA PHE A 307 21.46 -20.13 5.78
C PHE A 307 21.39 -21.36 4.86
N SER A 308 20.16 -21.78 4.53
CA SER A 308 19.85 -22.70 3.43
C SER A 308 18.43 -22.46 2.90
N GLN A 309 18.23 -22.65 1.59
CA GLN A 309 16.92 -22.42 0.92
C GLN A 309 16.76 -23.30 -0.33
N GLU A 310 15.52 -23.72 -0.65
CA GLU A 310 15.21 -24.60 -1.79
C GLU A 310 14.88 -23.86 -3.09
N SER A 311 14.45 -22.61 -3.01
CA SER A 311 14.03 -21.82 -4.19
C SER A 311 14.22 -20.34 -3.90
N GLY A 312 14.06 -19.49 -4.92
CA GLY A 312 14.17 -18.07 -4.79
C GLY A 312 15.21 -17.44 -5.70
N MET A 313 15.70 -16.29 -5.33
CA MET A 313 16.70 -15.56 -6.08
C MET A 313 17.96 -15.36 -5.25
N PHE A 314 19.07 -15.88 -5.75
CA PHE A 314 20.40 -15.84 -5.14
C PHE A 314 21.24 -14.85 -5.93
N VAL A 315 21.80 -13.87 -5.25
CA VAL A 315 22.52 -12.77 -5.90
C VAL A 315 23.84 -12.53 -5.19
N ALA A 316 24.91 -12.35 -5.95
CA ALA A 316 26.20 -12.00 -5.37
C ALA A 316 27.02 -11.11 -6.31
N LYS A 317 27.88 -10.28 -5.72
CA LYS A 317 28.84 -9.44 -6.43
C LYS A 317 30.24 -10.03 -6.28
N VAL A 318 30.76 -10.56 -7.38
CA VAL A 318 31.96 -11.42 -7.38
C VAL A 318 32.94 -11.01 -8.46
N ARG A 319 34.22 -11.22 -8.20
CA ARG A 319 35.31 -11.22 -9.18
C ARG A 319 36.45 -12.16 -8.76
N SER A 320 37.36 -12.48 -9.65
CA SER A 320 38.62 -13.15 -9.31
C SER A 320 39.86 -12.44 -9.91
N GLN A 321 41.00 -12.72 -9.36
CA GLN A 321 42.29 -12.20 -9.81
C GLN A 321 43.40 -13.29 -9.68
N GLY A 322 44.50 -13.16 -10.43
CA GLY A 322 45.63 -14.08 -10.33
C GLY A 322 45.39 -15.43 -11.00
N THR A 323 46.03 -16.48 -10.53
CA THR A 323 45.90 -17.84 -11.05
C THR A 323 44.87 -18.68 -10.31
N GLY A 324 44.68 -19.91 -10.75
CA GLY A 324 43.81 -20.90 -10.13
C GLY A 324 42.36 -20.85 -10.62
N HIS A 325 41.62 -21.81 -10.13
CA HIS A 325 40.20 -21.92 -10.31
C HIS A 325 39.48 -21.31 -9.12
N HIS A 326 38.36 -20.66 -9.39
CA HIS A 326 37.56 -20.00 -8.37
C HIS A 326 36.07 -20.29 -8.59
N PHE A 327 35.40 -20.73 -7.54
CA PHE A 327 33.99 -21.06 -7.57
C PHE A 327 33.22 -20.30 -6.48
N PHE A 328 32.09 -19.79 -6.85
CA PHE A 328 31.08 -19.29 -5.93
C PHE A 328 29.71 -19.78 -6.38
N GLY A 329 28.98 -20.44 -5.50
CA GLY A 329 27.71 -21.02 -5.90
C GLY A 329 26.95 -21.67 -4.75
N LEU A 330 26.10 -22.64 -5.10
CA LEU A 330 25.23 -23.32 -4.15
C LEU A 330 25.52 -24.82 -4.14
N THR A 331 25.44 -25.42 -2.96
CA THR A 331 25.54 -26.87 -2.73
C THR A 331 24.54 -27.32 -1.68
N THR A 332 24.13 -28.60 -1.70
CA THR A 332 23.40 -29.25 -0.63
C THR A 332 24.30 -29.69 0.54
N GLY A 333 25.60 -29.66 0.36
CA GLY A 333 26.59 -30.24 1.29
C GLY A 333 26.54 -31.77 1.33
N LYS A 334 26.11 -32.43 0.25
CA LYS A 334 26.13 -33.86 0.09
C LYS A 334 27.08 -34.23 -1.07
N PRO A 335 28.02 -35.14 -0.87
CA PRO A 335 28.90 -35.57 -1.95
C PRO A 335 28.14 -36.07 -3.17
N GLY A 336 28.59 -35.65 -4.37
CA GLY A 336 27.96 -36.07 -5.63
C GLY A 336 26.60 -35.42 -5.96
N SER A 337 26.09 -34.52 -5.09
CA SER A 337 24.89 -33.75 -5.38
C SER A 337 25.19 -32.65 -6.41
N PRO A 338 24.14 -32.22 -7.15
CA PRO A 338 24.27 -31.08 -8.05
C PRO A 338 24.74 -29.80 -7.31
N MET A 339 25.59 -29.02 -7.96
CA MET A 339 26.02 -27.70 -7.51
C MET A 339 25.59 -26.66 -8.53
N ILE A 340 25.26 -25.48 -8.07
CA ILE A 340 24.91 -24.34 -8.91
C ILE A 340 26.07 -23.36 -8.93
N ALA A 341 26.67 -23.15 -10.08
CA ALA A 341 27.69 -22.13 -10.26
C ALA A 341 27.06 -20.78 -10.56
N LEU A 342 27.06 -19.85 -9.59
CA LEU A 342 26.79 -18.45 -9.83
C LEU A 342 28.00 -17.78 -10.49
N TYR A 343 29.19 -18.22 -10.10
CA TYR A 343 30.45 -17.78 -10.62
C TYR A 343 31.43 -18.96 -10.62
N HIS A 344 32.05 -19.23 -11.74
CA HIS A 344 33.17 -20.18 -11.86
C HIS A 344 34.18 -19.62 -12.83
N TYR A 345 35.43 -19.56 -12.43
CA TYR A 345 36.56 -19.30 -13.30
C TYR A 345 37.45 -20.53 -13.29
N ASN A 346 37.63 -21.16 -14.46
CA ASN A 346 38.36 -22.42 -14.61
C ASN A 346 39.79 -22.23 -15.10
N GLY A 347 40.46 -21.15 -14.68
CA GLY A 347 41.80 -20.81 -15.13
C GLY A 347 41.87 -20.15 -16.52
N LYS A 348 40.82 -20.27 -17.34
CA LYS A 348 40.77 -19.78 -18.73
C LYS A 348 39.58 -18.91 -19.03
N VAL A 349 38.40 -19.36 -18.67
CA VAL A 349 37.11 -18.71 -18.99
C VAL A 349 36.20 -18.71 -17.78
N HIS A 350 35.33 -17.72 -17.69
CA HIS A 350 34.25 -17.69 -16.71
C HIS A 350 33.07 -18.56 -17.19
N GLN A 351 32.47 -19.26 -16.27
CA GLN A 351 31.34 -20.17 -16.53
C GLN A 351 30.27 -19.99 -15.48
N LEU A 352 29.01 -20.22 -15.87
CA LEU A 352 27.89 -20.36 -14.96
C LEU A 352 27.09 -21.61 -15.35
N GLY A 353 26.28 -22.11 -14.41
CA GLY A 353 25.37 -23.18 -14.74
C GLY A 353 25.25 -24.26 -13.67
N LEU A 354 24.81 -25.43 -14.10
CA LEU A 354 24.62 -26.61 -13.29
C LEU A 354 25.79 -27.57 -13.41
N VAL A 355 26.49 -27.82 -12.32
CA VAL A 355 27.52 -28.84 -12.18
C VAL A 355 26.84 -30.10 -11.64
N ASN A 356 26.78 -31.17 -12.44
CA ASN A 356 26.08 -32.40 -12.07
C ASN A 356 26.76 -33.64 -12.72
N GLY A 357 28.02 -33.85 -12.44
CA GLY A 357 28.79 -34.95 -13.01
C GLY A 357 28.69 -35.00 -14.53
N ALA A 358 28.31 -36.14 -15.10
CA ALA A 358 28.13 -36.32 -16.55
C ALA A 358 26.98 -35.50 -17.16
N LYS A 359 26.07 -34.95 -16.35
CA LYS A 359 24.94 -34.08 -16.76
C LYS A 359 25.22 -32.61 -16.50
N THR A 360 26.47 -32.22 -16.40
CA THR A 360 26.88 -30.83 -16.22
C THR A 360 26.46 -29.97 -17.40
N GLN A 361 25.85 -28.84 -17.12
CA GLN A 361 25.33 -27.87 -18.11
C GLN A 361 25.84 -26.48 -17.74
N MET A 362 26.93 -26.08 -18.33
CA MET A 362 27.61 -24.79 -18.09
C MET A 362 27.63 -23.98 -19.38
N THR A 363 27.61 -22.64 -19.23
CA THR A 363 27.83 -21.73 -20.35
C THR A 363 29.08 -20.91 -20.16
N ASP A 364 29.89 -20.79 -21.20
CA ASP A 364 31.11 -19.98 -21.21
C ASP A 364 30.74 -18.49 -21.40
N LEU A 365 31.33 -17.64 -20.56
CA LEU A 365 31.21 -16.19 -20.62
C LEU A 365 32.57 -15.61 -21.08
N THR A 366 32.62 -15.17 -22.31
CA THR A 366 33.84 -14.55 -22.88
C THR A 366 33.74 -13.02 -22.81
N GLY A 367 34.86 -12.33 -22.86
CA GLY A 367 34.93 -10.86 -22.85
C GLY A 367 34.69 -10.25 -21.47
N MET A 368 34.75 -11.02 -20.39
CA MET A 368 34.74 -10.50 -19.02
C MET A 368 36.09 -9.93 -18.63
N LEU A 369 36.06 -8.77 -17.98
CA LEU A 369 37.26 -8.17 -17.40
C LEU A 369 37.41 -8.67 -15.96
N ARG A 370 38.40 -9.48 -15.69
CA ARG A 370 38.65 -10.06 -14.35
C ARG A 370 38.92 -9.01 -13.26
N SER A 371 39.33 -7.81 -13.65
CA SER A 371 39.53 -6.69 -12.71
C SER A 371 38.22 -6.07 -12.24
N MET A 372 37.09 -6.35 -12.90
CA MET A 372 35.78 -5.76 -12.59
C MET A 372 34.91 -6.73 -11.82
N TYR A 373 34.15 -6.19 -10.89
CA TYR A 373 33.04 -6.91 -10.29
C TYR A 373 31.85 -6.96 -11.24
N TYR A 374 31.14 -8.07 -11.20
CA TYR A 374 29.83 -8.25 -11.82
C TYR A 374 28.83 -8.76 -10.77
N VAL A 375 27.56 -8.47 -10.96
CA VAL A 375 26.51 -9.04 -10.16
C VAL A 375 25.94 -10.26 -10.87
N TYR A 376 26.05 -11.39 -10.20
CA TYR A 376 25.54 -12.67 -10.66
C TYR A 376 24.25 -12.98 -9.94
N THR A 377 23.20 -13.31 -10.70
CA THR A 377 21.89 -13.67 -10.16
C THR A 377 21.51 -15.06 -10.65
N PHE A 378 21.12 -15.91 -9.73
CA PHE A 378 20.51 -17.20 -10.02
C PHE A 378 19.08 -17.20 -9.51
N ARG A 379 18.11 -17.41 -10.41
CA ARG A 379 16.70 -17.52 -10.09
C ARG A 379 16.28 -18.98 -10.16
N TRP A 380 15.85 -19.52 -9.04
CA TRP A 380 15.39 -20.88 -8.88
C TRP A 380 13.89 -20.87 -8.60
N THR A 381 13.12 -21.25 -9.62
CA THR A 381 11.65 -21.39 -9.53
C THR A 381 11.27 -22.88 -9.56
N LYS A 382 10.01 -23.18 -9.38
CA LYS A 382 9.48 -24.54 -9.49
C LYS A 382 9.79 -25.19 -10.85
N ASN A 383 9.77 -24.41 -11.93
CA ASN A 383 9.84 -24.92 -13.29
C ASN A 383 11.19 -24.67 -13.97
N GLU A 384 11.90 -23.64 -13.58
CA GLU A 384 13.06 -23.13 -14.29
C GLU A 384 14.21 -22.72 -13.38
N LEU A 385 15.42 -22.86 -13.91
CA LEU A 385 16.68 -22.36 -13.37
C LEU A 385 17.20 -21.31 -14.35
N THR A 386 17.38 -20.06 -13.91
CA THR A 386 17.82 -18.98 -14.81
C THR A 386 18.97 -18.20 -14.19
N TRP A 387 20.01 -17.96 -14.99
CA TRP A 387 21.20 -17.19 -14.59
C TRP A 387 21.25 -15.85 -15.32
N PHE A 388 21.67 -14.84 -14.59
CA PHE A 388 21.84 -13.49 -15.11
C PHE A 388 23.21 -12.93 -14.70
N VAL A 389 23.75 -12.05 -15.53
CA VAL A 389 24.90 -11.19 -15.21
C VAL A 389 24.49 -9.75 -15.43
N ASN A 390 24.54 -8.91 -14.38
CA ASN A 390 24.06 -7.53 -14.41
C ASN A 390 22.67 -7.42 -15.08
N ASP A 391 21.71 -8.24 -14.66
CA ASP A 391 20.35 -8.34 -15.19
C ASP A 391 20.19 -8.89 -16.61
N MET A 392 21.27 -9.22 -17.29
CA MET A 392 21.19 -9.88 -18.60
C MET A 392 21.10 -11.39 -18.43
N GLU A 393 20.05 -12.01 -18.93
CA GLU A 393 19.90 -13.48 -18.95
C GLU A 393 20.99 -14.12 -19.80
N VAL A 394 21.70 -15.09 -19.24
CA VAL A 394 22.82 -15.78 -19.90
C VAL A 394 22.62 -17.27 -20.05
N LEU A 395 21.77 -17.88 -19.20
CA LEU A 395 21.44 -19.31 -19.26
C LEU A 395 20.06 -19.56 -18.66
N ARG A 396 19.29 -20.46 -19.29
CA ARG A 396 18.01 -20.94 -18.77
C ARG A 396 17.95 -22.46 -18.97
N LEU A 397 17.58 -23.15 -17.91
CA LEU A 397 17.42 -24.61 -17.90
C LEU A 397 16.08 -24.98 -17.25
N PRO A 398 15.45 -26.11 -17.62
CA PRO A 398 14.33 -26.65 -16.87
C PRO A 398 14.80 -27.11 -15.48
N ASN A 399 14.00 -26.83 -14.45
CA ASN A 399 14.33 -27.27 -13.10
C ASN A 399 14.17 -28.78 -12.95
N ARG A 400 15.29 -29.46 -12.71
CA ARG A 400 15.37 -30.88 -12.38
C ARG A 400 16.18 -31.13 -11.11
N LEU A 401 16.36 -30.11 -10.27
CA LEU A 401 17.04 -30.23 -9.00
C LEU A 401 16.20 -31.05 -8.00
N PRO A 402 16.86 -31.77 -7.08
CA PRO A 402 16.18 -32.35 -5.95
C PRO A 402 15.56 -31.24 -5.09
N LYS A 403 14.45 -31.54 -4.41
CA LYS A 403 13.83 -30.64 -3.42
C LYS A 403 14.61 -30.67 -2.12
N GLU A 404 15.78 -30.09 -2.15
CA GLU A 404 16.69 -30.01 -1.01
C GLU A 404 17.22 -28.59 -0.89
N PRO A 405 17.28 -28.04 0.34
CA PRO A 405 17.84 -26.72 0.54
C PRO A 405 19.33 -26.68 0.21
N MET A 406 19.73 -25.61 -0.46
CA MET A 406 21.11 -25.31 -0.80
C MET A 406 21.60 -24.07 -0.05
N PHE A 407 22.90 -24.00 0.20
CA PHE A 407 23.60 -22.90 0.85
C PHE A 407 24.79 -22.47 0.00
N PHE A 408 25.33 -21.28 0.26
CA PHE A 408 26.49 -20.79 -0.46
C PHE A 408 27.74 -21.56 -0.10
N VAL A 409 28.56 -21.80 -1.14
CA VAL A 409 29.95 -22.28 -1.03
C VAL A 409 30.84 -21.41 -1.89
N ALA A 410 32.03 -21.07 -1.37
CA ALA A 410 33.09 -20.36 -2.05
C ALA A 410 34.34 -21.19 -1.97
N GLU A 411 35.04 -21.36 -3.09
CA GLU A 411 36.22 -22.21 -3.20
C GLU A 411 37.28 -21.58 -4.12
N SER A 412 38.53 -21.74 -3.76
CA SER A 412 39.70 -21.48 -4.62
C SER A 412 40.60 -22.69 -4.61
N TRP A 413 41.05 -23.11 -5.80
CA TRP A 413 41.95 -24.28 -5.91
C TRP A 413 42.88 -24.21 -7.13
N LEU A 414 43.93 -25.04 -7.13
CA LEU A 414 44.91 -25.19 -8.19
C LEU A 414 44.96 -26.64 -8.69
N PRO A 415 44.42 -26.94 -9.90
CA PRO A 415 44.60 -28.26 -10.52
C PRO A 415 46.06 -28.58 -10.75
N GLY A 416 46.45 -29.83 -10.47
CA GLY A 416 47.87 -30.24 -10.58
C GLY A 416 48.46 -30.28 -12.00
N ASN A 417 47.62 -30.18 -13.02
CA ASN A 417 48.00 -30.08 -14.42
C ASN A 417 48.15 -28.63 -14.92
N GLU A 418 47.98 -27.66 -14.04
CA GLU A 418 48.11 -26.24 -14.36
C GLU A 418 49.35 -25.62 -13.71
N LYS A 419 49.74 -24.44 -14.19
CA LYS A 419 50.84 -23.68 -13.59
C LYS A 419 50.39 -23.14 -12.24
N GLY A 420 51.16 -23.42 -11.20
CA GLY A 420 50.93 -22.83 -9.87
C GLY A 420 51.09 -21.31 -9.87
N GLY A 421 50.62 -20.69 -8.81
CA GLY A 421 50.73 -19.25 -8.57
C GLY A 421 49.61 -18.76 -7.64
N GLU A 422 49.77 -17.53 -7.20
CA GLU A 422 48.80 -16.89 -6.32
C GLU A 422 47.53 -16.44 -7.06
N GLY A 423 46.39 -16.53 -6.38
CA GLY A 423 45.11 -16.10 -6.90
C GLY A 423 44.11 -15.74 -5.79
N LYS A 424 43.06 -15.06 -6.16
CA LYS A 424 42.05 -14.59 -5.21
C LYS A 424 40.68 -14.63 -5.82
N LEU A 425 39.69 -15.19 -5.06
CA LEU A 425 38.29 -14.98 -5.26
C LEU A 425 37.84 -13.87 -4.33
N LYS A 426 37.14 -12.88 -4.86
CA LYS A 426 36.65 -11.70 -4.10
C LYS A 426 35.17 -11.60 -4.19
N ILE A 427 34.48 -11.59 -3.02
CA ILE A 427 33.05 -11.50 -2.91
C ILE A 427 32.74 -10.25 -2.08
N GLN A 428 31.98 -9.31 -2.65
CA GLN A 428 31.69 -8.05 -1.98
C GLN A 428 30.40 -8.14 -1.15
N TRP A 429 29.40 -8.86 -1.63
CA TRP A 429 28.18 -9.17 -0.89
C TRP A 429 27.47 -10.37 -1.52
N ALA A 430 26.63 -11.04 -0.71
CA ALA A 430 25.72 -12.09 -1.15
C ALA A 430 24.34 -11.93 -0.50
N ARG A 431 23.29 -12.09 -1.30
CA ARG A 431 21.90 -11.93 -0.88
C ARG A 431 21.02 -13.04 -1.41
N VAL A 432 20.02 -13.41 -0.63
CA VAL A 432 19.01 -14.37 -1.06
C VAL A 432 17.64 -13.84 -0.76
N TYR A 433 16.79 -13.89 -1.78
CA TYR A 433 15.39 -13.47 -1.70
C TYR A 433 14.49 -14.69 -1.83
N ARG A 434 13.41 -14.74 -1.06
CA ARG A 434 12.40 -15.81 -1.20
C ARG A 434 11.73 -15.72 -2.57
N GLY A 435 11.23 -16.85 -3.07
CA GLY A 435 10.57 -16.91 -4.37
C GLY A 435 9.32 -16.04 -4.41
N VAL A 436 9.41 -14.95 -5.12
CA VAL A 436 8.33 -13.96 -5.28
C VAL A 436 7.17 -14.53 -6.09
N GLU A 437 7.45 -15.41 -7.03
CA GLU A 437 6.43 -16.00 -7.91
C GLU A 437 5.44 -16.88 -7.15
N ASP A 438 5.88 -17.55 -6.08
CA ASP A 438 5.01 -18.43 -5.30
C ASP A 438 4.10 -17.66 -4.34
N SER A 439 4.55 -16.55 -3.77
CA SER A 439 3.76 -15.73 -2.84
C SER A 439 2.79 -14.80 -3.57
N ALA A 440 3.21 -14.16 -4.65
CA ALA A 440 2.36 -13.27 -5.44
C ALA A 440 1.30 -14.04 -6.21
N LEU A 441 1.64 -15.20 -6.78
CA LEU A 441 0.68 -16.08 -7.44
C LEU A 441 -0.31 -16.66 -6.44
N ALA A 442 0.12 -17.07 -5.24
CA ALA A 442 -0.74 -17.56 -4.18
C ALA A 442 -1.70 -16.46 -3.67
N GLN A 443 -1.21 -15.23 -3.50
CA GLN A 443 -2.05 -14.08 -3.12
C GLN A 443 -3.04 -13.69 -4.22
N ARG A 444 -2.63 -13.72 -5.48
CA ARG A 444 -3.51 -13.50 -6.63
C ARG A 444 -4.59 -14.56 -6.73
N ASN A 445 -4.23 -15.82 -6.64
CA ASN A 445 -5.18 -16.93 -6.67
C ASN A 445 -6.14 -16.89 -5.48
N ALA A 446 -5.67 -16.45 -4.29
CA ALA A 446 -6.52 -16.23 -3.12
C ALA A 446 -7.46 -15.03 -3.29
N ALA A 447 -6.99 -13.93 -3.88
CA ALA A 447 -7.80 -12.75 -4.17
C ALA A 447 -8.84 -13.01 -5.27
N GLU A 448 -8.46 -13.69 -6.35
CA GLU A 448 -9.37 -14.11 -7.43
C GLU A 448 -10.42 -15.11 -6.93
N LYS A 449 -10.04 -16.02 -6.05
CA LYS A 449 -10.95 -16.97 -5.40
C LYS A 449 -11.94 -16.27 -4.47
N ALA A 450 -11.45 -15.33 -3.64
CA ALA A 450 -12.31 -14.53 -2.77
C ALA A 450 -13.28 -13.63 -3.56
N GLU A 451 -12.85 -13.06 -4.67
CA GLU A 451 -13.71 -12.28 -5.57
C GLU A 451 -14.74 -13.14 -6.30
N ALA A 452 -14.36 -14.36 -6.72
CA ALA A 452 -15.28 -15.33 -7.32
C ALA A 452 -16.32 -15.84 -6.30
N GLU A 453 -15.92 -16.11 -5.06
CA GLU A 453 -16.80 -16.49 -3.95
C GLU A 453 -17.76 -15.35 -3.56
N ALA A 454 -17.30 -14.11 -3.55
CA ALA A 454 -18.14 -12.93 -3.32
C ALA A 454 -19.17 -12.70 -4.44
N LYS A 455 -18.81 -13.00 -5.69
CA LYS A 455 -19.73 -12.96 -6.84
C LYS A 455 -20.69 -14.14 -6.90
N ALA A 456 -20.34 -15.29 -6.33
CA ALA A 456 -21.15 -16.50 -6.27
C ALA A 456 -22.09 -16.57 -5.05
N ALA A 457 -21.91 -15.70 -4.07
CA ALA A 457 -22.80 -15.59 -2.91
C ALA A 457 -24.23 -15.27 -3.39
N PRO A 458 -25.26 -16.07 -3.06
CA PRO A 458 -26.61 -15.85 -3.52
C PRO A 458 -27.10 -14.49 -2.98
N LYS A 459 -27.56 -13.61 -3.90
CA LYS A 459 -28.29 -12.39 -3.52
C LYS A 459 -29.46 -12.85 -2.64
N ALA A 460 -29.46 -12.41 -1.38
CA ALA A 460 -30.55 -12.67 -0.46
C ALA A 460 -31.83 -12.18 -1.10
N GLU A 461 -32.69 -13.11 -1.51
CA GLU A 461 -34.05 -12.80 -1.94
C GLU A 461 -34.78 -12.12 -0.78
N THR A 462 -35.05 -10.85 -0.94
CA THR A 462 -36.00 -10.10 -0.11
C THR A 462 -37.37 -10.75 -0.31
N LYS A 463 -37.71 -11.68 0.59
CA LYS A 463 -39.07 -12.24 0.66
C LYS A 463 -40.01 -11.07 0.93
N ALA A 464 -40.79 -10.71 -0.09
CA ALA A 464 -41.93 -9.84 0.03
C ALA A 464 -42.91 -10.40 1.09
N ALA A 465 -43.28 -9.56 2.05
CA ALA A 465 -44.27 -9.88 3.08
C ALA A 465 -45.63 -10.27 2.44
N PRO A 466 -46.32 -11.27 2.94
CA PRO A 466 -47.61 -11.69 2.39
C PRO A 466 -48.70 -10.61 2.64
N LYS A 467 -49.36 -10.19 1.57
CA LYS A 467 -50.55 -9.35 1.64
C LYS A 467 -51.64 -10.09 2.40
N ALA A 468 -52.08 -9.52 3.53
CA ALA A 468 -53.24 -9.96 4.25
C ALA A 468 -54.52 -9.81 3.36
N LYS A 469 -55.20 -10.90 3.11
CA LYS A 469 -56.52 -10.92 2.50
C LYS A 469 -57.53 -10.40 3.54
N ALA A 470 -58.16 -9.29 3.23
CA ALA A 470 -59.40 -8.85 3.94
C ALA A 470 -60.54 -9.76 3.51
N GLU A 471 -61.07 -10.58 4.41
CA GLU A 471 -62.37 -11.22 4.27
C GLU A 471 -63.46 -10.23 4.61
N LYS A 472 -64.34 -10.07 3.64
CA LYS A 472 -65.66 -9.43 3.88
C LYS A 472 -66.56 -10.46 4.55
N LYS A 473 -67.18 -10.06 5.64
CA LYS A 473 -68.59 -10.38 6.00
C LYS A 473 -69.21 -9.14 6.57
#